data_9300c8b597bcdb687c92fccfcf380202
#
_entry.id   9300c8b597bcdb687c92fccfcf380202
#
_cell.length_a   1.000
_cell.length_b   1.000
_cell.length_c   1.000
_cell.angle_alpha   90.00
_cell.angle_beta   90.00
_cell.angle_gamma   90.00
#
_symmetry.space_group_name_H-M   'P 1'
#
loop_
_entity.id
_entity.type
_entity.pdbx_description
1 polymer ?
#
loop_
_entity_poly.entity_id
_entity_poly.type
_entity_poly.pdbx_seq_one_letter_code
_entity_poly.pdbx_strand_id
1 'polypeptide(L)'
;MPKLTDMQIRAWIKAGKRFEERSDGNGLYLSYRENYQTPVWRFRYKFAGKARAMMIGSYAELSLSKARETAKELSARVALGYDVAGEKQERKAEALAKMEAEKNAMRVSELAAEYFERQILPRWKHPDILRRRIDKDINPCIGSMKVEDVKPRHIDDMLKGIV
;
A
#
# COMPACT_ATOMS: atom_id res chain seq x y z
N MET A 1 34.72 -13.53 0.87
CA MET A 1 33.79 -14.65 1.17
C MET A 1 33.22 -15.18 -0.14
N PRO A 2 33.05 -16.51 -0.29
CA PRO A 2 32.51 -17.07 -1.52
C PRO A 2 31.05 -16.57 -1.71
N LYS A 3 30.71 -16.24 -2.96
CA LYS A 3 29.33 -15.84 -3.33
C LYS A 3 28.40 -17.05 -3.21
N LEU A 4 27.14 -16.78 -2.88
CA LEU A 4 26.11 -17.80 -2.83
C LEU A 4 25.82 -18.37 -4.22
N THR A 5 25.39 -19.63 -4.27
CA THR A 5 24.89 -20.26 -5.50
C THR A 5 23.45 -20.71 -5.34
N ASP A 6 22.69 -20.69 -6.43
CA ASP A 6 21.30 -21.16 -6.43
C ASP A 6 21.17 -22.61 -5.94
N MET A 7 22.15 -23.45 -6.30
CA MET A 7 22.19 -24.84 -5.85
C MET A 7 22.29 -24.94 -4.33
N GLN A 8 23.15 -24.14 -3.71
CA GLN A 8 23.27 -24.10 -2.24
C GLN A 8 21.98 -23.63 -1.58
N ILE A 9 21.36 -22.56 -2.10
CA ILE A 9 20.11 -22.02 -1.55
C ILE A 9 19.00 -23.05 -1.62
N ARG A 10 18.81 -23.71 -2.76
CA ARG A 10 17.83 -24.79 -2.95
C ARG A 10 18.09 -25.97 -2.05
N ALA A 11 19.36 -26.35 -1.85
CA ALA A 11 19.72 -27.42 -0.92
C ALA A 11 19.33 -27.07 0.52
N TRP A 12 19.57 -25.84 0.97
CA TRP A 12 19.16 -25.40 2.30
C TRP A 12 17.64 -25.38 2.48
N ILE A 13 16.89 -24.93 1.48
CA ILE A 13 15.43 -24.94 1.50
C ILE A 13 14.92 -26.37 1.61
N LYS A 14 15.44 -27.28 0.76
CA LYS A 14 15.05 -28.70 0.76
C LYS A 14 15.37 -29.40 2.08
N ALA A 15 16.49 -29.06 2.69
CA ALA A 15 16.91 -29.61 3.98
C ALA A 15 16.26 -28.91 5.19
N GLY A 16 15.41 -27.90 4.99
CA GLY A 16 14.82 -27.09 6.06
C GLY A 16 15.86 -26.35 6.91
N LYS A 17 17.09 -26.17 6.40
CA LYS A 17 18.21 -25.59 7.16
C LYS A 17 18.04 -24.09 7.34
N ARG A 18 17.69 -23.69 8.56
CA ARG A 18 17.53 -22.30 8.95
C ARG A 18 18.86 -21.64 9.29
N PHE A 19 18.96 -20.33 9.07
CA PHE A 19 20.12 -19.52 9.43
C PHE A 19 19.72 -18.04 9.53
N GLU A 20 20.47 -17.30 10.34
CA GLU A 20 20.22 -15.86 10.54
C GLU A 20 20.49 -15.10 9.27
N GLU A 21 21.72 -15.15 8.75
CA GLU A 21 22.14 -14.43 7.55
C GLU A 21 23.36 -15.07 6.88
N ARG A 22 23.38 -15.04 5.58
CA ARG A 22 24.50 -15.43 4.74
C ARG A 22 24.80 -14.32 3.75
N SER A 23 26.05 -13.84 3.74
CA SER A 23 26.47 -12.78 2.83
C SER A 23 26.72 -13.31 1.42
N ASP A 24 26.26 -12.58 0.41
CA ASP A 24 26.59 -12.79 -1.00
C ASP A 24 27.62 -11.75 -1.52
N GLY A 25 27.93 -10.74 -0.71
CA GLY A 25 28.78 -9.60 -1.07
C GLY A 25 27.96 -8.37 -1.44
N ASN A 26 28.65 -7.22 -1.59
CA ASN A 26 28.05 -5.94 -1.99
C ASN A 26 26.81 -5.53 -1.16
N GLY A 27 26.81 -5.83 0.15
CA GLY A 27 25.69 -5.54 1.03
C GLY A 27 24.48 -6.48 0.88
N LEU A 28 24.54 -7.47 -0.03
CA LEU A 28 23.47 -8.45 -0.20
C LEU A 28 23.63 -9.62 0.77
N TYR A 29 22.56 -9.93 1.48
CA TYR A 29 22.46 -11.02 2.44
C TYR A 29 21.21 -11.84 2.20
N LEU A 30 21.29 -13.15 2.39
CA LEU A 30 20.17 -14.06 2.45
C LEU A 30 19.91 -14.43 3.90
N SER A 31 18.66 -14.30 4.35
CA SER A 31 18.18 -14.68 5.69
C SER A 31 17.11 -15.76 5.55
N TYR A 32 17.20 -16.81 6.37
CA TYR A 32 16.22 -17.90 6.40
C TYR A 32 15.92 -18.29 7.84
N ARG A 33 15.19 -17.42 8.53
CA ARG A 33 14.80 -17.60 9.94
C ARG A 33 13.59 -18.52 10.07
N GLU A 34 13.32 -18.96 11.29
CA GLU A 34 12.18 -19.87 11.58
C GLU A 34 10.82 -19.26 11.19
N ASN A 35 10.65 -17.97 11.36
CA ASN A 35 9.42 -17.25 11.00
C ASN A 35 9.25 -16.98 9.51
N TYR A 36 10.22 -17.37 8.66
CA TYR A 36 10.13 -17.19 7.21
C TYR A 36 9.79 -18.53 6.53
N GLN A 37 8.76 -18.54 5.71
CA GLN A 37 8.42 -19.71 4.88
C GLN A 37 9.48 -19.95 3.79
N THR A 38 10.01 -18.87 3.21
CA THR A 38 11.06 -18.88 2.20
C THR A 38 12.20 -17.95 2.61
N PRO A 39 13.44 -18.19 2.15
CA PRO A 39 14.54 -17.26 2.39
C PRO A 39 14.20 -15.87 1.86
N VAL A 40 14.69 -14.84 2.53
CA VAL A 40 14.47 -13.43 2.15
C VAL A 40 15.79 -12.74 1.90
N TRP A 41 15.81 -11.93 0.85
CA TRP A 41 16.93 -11.07 0.51
C TRP A 41 16.90 -9.80 1.35
N ARG A 42 18.05 -9.47 1.93
CA ARG A 42 18.26 -8.23 2.69
C ARG A 42 19.45 -7.48 2.13
N PHE A 43 19.32 -6.15 2.09
CA PHE A 43 20.40 -5.26 1.71
C PHE A 43 20.84 -4.46 2.94
N ARG A 44 22.16 -4.51 3.23
CA ARG A 44 22.80 -3.77 4.31
C ARG A 44 23.72 -2.71 3.74
N TYR A 45 23.66 -1.53 4.28
CA TYR A 45 24.47 -0.39 3.86
C TYR A 45 24.73 0.56 5.02
N LYS A 46 25.65 1.51 4.84
CA LYS A 46 25.87 2.62 5.78
C LYS A 46 25.28 3.88 5.17
N PHE A 47 24.53 4.64 5.97
CA PHE A 47 24.00 5.94 5.60
C PHE A 47 24.16 6.91 6.76
N ALA A 48 24.73 8.10 6.51
CA ALA A 48 25.05 9.10 7.53
C ALA A 48 25.75 8.50 8.76
N GLY A 49 26.74 7.62 8.53
CA GLY A 49 27.50 6.95 9.59
C GLY A 49 26.82 5.80 10.30
N LYS A 50 25.52 5.56 10.07
CA LYS A 50 24.72 4.51 10.70
C LYS A 50 24.54 3.29 9.77
N ALA A 51 24.64 2.09 10.36
CA ALA A 51 24.31 0.85 9.64
C ALA A 51 22.80 0.73 9.49
N ARG A 52 22.34 0.50 8.27
CA ARG A 52 20.94 0.27 7.92
C ARG A 52 20.76 -1.04 7.17
N ALA A 53 19.58 -1.61 7.28
CA ALA A 53 19.21 -2.82 6.56
C ALA A 53 17.77 -2.72 6.05
N MET A 54 17.53 -3.24 4.84
CA MET A 54 16.17 -3.34 4.29
C MET A 54 15.94 -4.70 3.67
N MET A 55 14.72 -5.18 3.69
CA MET A 55 14.30 -6.35 2.92
C MET A 55 14.06 -5.94 1.47
N ILE A 56 14.67 -6.68 0.53
CA ILE A 56 14.50 -6.46 -0.91
C ILE A 56 13.30 -7.28 -1.42
N GLY A 57 13.25 -8.56 -1.09
CA GLY A 57 12.21 -9.49 -1.51
C GLY A 57 12.46 -10.91 -1.01
N SER A 58 11.54 -11.82 -1.30
CA SER A 58 11.71 -13.25 -1.00
C SER A 58 12.46 -13.95 -2.13
N TYR A 59 13.15 -15.06 -1.82
CA TYR A 59 13.82 -15.89 -2.84
C TYR A 59 12.82 -16.52 -3.82
N ALA A 60 11.56 -16.71 -3.40
CA ALA A 60 10.50 -17.22 -4.27
C ALA A 60 10.11 -16.22 -5.39
N GLU A 61 10.17 -14.93 -5.08
CA GLU A 61 9.78 -13.84 -6.00
C GLU A 61 10.99 -13.25 -6.74
N LEU A 62 12.16 -13.29 -6.12
CA LEU A 62 13.38 -12.63 -6.59
C LEU A 62 14.54 -13.62 -6.66
N SER A 63 14.91 -14.02 -7.87
CA SER A 63 16.06 -14.90 -8.10
C SER A 63 17.37 -14.29 -7.59
N LEU A 64 18.38 -15.12 -7.34
CA LEU A 64 19.73 -14.67 -6.92
C LEU A 64 20.32 -13.64 -7.90
N SER A 65 20.18 -13.86 -9.21
CA SER A 65 20.67 -12.92 -10.22
C SER A 65 19.99 -11.55 -10.08
N LYS A 66 18.66 -11.54 -9.96
CA LYS A 66 17.89 -10.30 -9.85
C LYS A 66 18.14 -9.60 -8.51
N ALA A 67 18.33 -10.37 -7.42
CA ALA A 67 18.70 -9.81 -6.13
C ALA A 67 20.06 -9.10 -6.16
N ARG A 68 21.04 -9.65 -6.88
CA ARG A 68 22.36 -9.02 -7.10
C ARG A 68 22.25 -7.72 -7.89
N GLU A 69 21.45 -7.72 -8.96
CA GLU A 69 21.20 -6.53 -9.77
C GLU A 69 20.56 -5.42 -8.92
N THR A 70 19.49 -5.76 -8.20
CA THR A 70 18.82 -4.82 -7.29
C THR A 70 19.77 -4.30 -6.20
N ALA A 71 20.59 -5.16 -5.60
CA ALA A 71 21.58 -4.72 -4.61
C ALA A 71 22.60 -3.75 -5.19
N LYS A 72 23.02 -3.96 -6.45
CA LYS A 72 23.93 -3.05 -7.16
C LYS A 72 23.28 -1.69 -7.41
N GLU A 73 22.02 -1.66 -7.85
CA GLU A 73 21.25 -0.43 -8.05
C GLU A 73 21.08 0.34 -6.74
N LEU A 74 20.70 -0.37 -5.67
CA LEU A 74 20.56 0.23 -4.34
C LEU A 74 21.88 0.79 -3.81
N SER A 75 22.99 0.08 -4.02
CA SER A 75 24.33 0.55 -3.65
C SER A 75 24.70 1.83 -4.39
N ALA A 76 24.40 1.92 -5.68
CA ALA A 76 24.63 3.14 -6.48
C ALA A 76 23.80 4.32 -5.94
N ARG A 77 22.54 4.11 -5.58
CA ARG A 77 21.69 5.15 -4.98
C ARG A 77 22.21 5.61 -3.62
N VAL A 78 22.63 4.69 -2.77
CA VAL A 78 23.26 5.04 -1.48
C VAL A 78 24.54 5.85 -1.68
N ALA A 79 25.38 5.49 -2.66
CA ALA A 79 26.57 6.25 -3.01
C ALA A 79 26.26 7.68 -3.48
N LEU A 80 25.09 7.89 -4.12
CA LEU A 80 24.58 9.20 -4.52
C LEU A 80 23.91 9.96 -3.35
N GLY A 81 23.91 9.42 -2.14
CA GLY A 81 23.37 10.09 -0.95
C GLY A 81 21.89 9.82 -0.64
N TYR A 82 21.27 8.83 -1.27
CA TYR A 82 19.87 8.48 -1.00
C TYR A 82 19.72 7.47 0.15
N ASP A 83 18.77 7.72 1.05
CA ASP A 83 18.38 6.75 2.08
C ASP A 83 17.30 5.79 1.54
N VAL A 84 17.73 4.73 0.89
CA VAL A 84 16.84 3.79 0.21
C VAL A 84 15.87 3.05 1.15
N ALA A 85 16.20 2.87 2.43
CA ALA A 85 15.28 2.29 3.41
C ALA A 85 14.25 3.31 3.90
N GLY A 86 14.66 4.54 4.15
CA GLY A 86 13.77 5.66 4.51
C GLY A 86 12.73 5.90 3.42
N GLU A 87 13.16 6.07 2.18
CA GLU A 87 12.25 6.26 1.03
C GLU A 87 11.24 5.12 0.87
N LYS A 88 11.66 3.86 1.10
CA LYS A 88 10.72 2.72 1.04
C LYS A 88 9.67 2.80 2.14
N GLN A 89 10.06 3.22 3.35
CA GLN A 89 9.13 3.40 4.47
C GLN A 89 8.16 4.54 4.22
N GLU A 90 8.64 5.67 3.73
CA GLU A 90 7.81 6.84 3.38
C GLU A 90 6.76 6.50 2.33
N ARG A 91 7.16 5.85 1.23
CA ARG A 91 6.22 5.39 0.20
C ARG A 91 5.16 4.43 0.74
N LYS A 92 5.57 3.52 1.66
CA LYS A 92 4.63 2.61 2.30
C LYS A 92 3.66 3.34 3.21
N ALA A 93 4.16 4.30 4.01
CA ALA A 93 3.33 5.13 4.89
C ALA A 93 2.33 5.97 4.10
N GLU A 94 2.79 6.60 3.00
CA GLU A 94 1.91 7.36 2.10
C GLU A 94 0.82 6.48 1.45
N ALA A 95 1.20 5.28 1.00
CA ALA A 95 0.25 4.34 0.41
C ALA A 95 -0.81 3.89 1.43
N LEU A 96 -0.39 3.59 2.67
CA LEU A 96 -1.30 3.24 3.75
C LEU A 96 -2.22 4.41 4.12
N ALA A 97 -1.67 5.62 4.26
CA ALA A 97 -2.44 6.81 4.55
C ALA A 97 -3.49 7.10 3.47
N LYS A 98 -3.13 6.92 2.19
CA LYS A 98 -4.09 7.04 1.07
C LYS A 98 -5.19 5.99 1.15
N MET A 99 -4.86 4.74 1.46
CA MET A 99 -5.86 3.68 1.61
C MET A 99 -6.79 3.93 2.79
N GLU A 100 -6.27 4.42 3.91
CA GLU A 100 -7.09 4.78 5.08
C GLU A 100 -7.98 5.99 4.80
N ALA A 101 -7.44 7.03 4.14
CA ALA A 101 -8.24 8.18 3.69
C ALA A 101 -9.37 7.74 2.75
N GLU A 102 -9.07 6.85 1.79
CA GLU A 102 -10.08 6.30 0.88
C GLU A 102 -11.17 5.51 1.62
N LYS A 103 -10.78 4.69 2.59
CA LYS A 103 -11.70 3.88 3.40
C LYS A 103 -12.59 4.74 4.29
N ASN A 104 -12.04 5.84 4.83
CA ASN A 104 -12.74 6.72 5.78
C ASN A 104 -13.44 7.90 5.08
N ALA A 105 -13.29 8.03 3.76
CA ALA A 105 -13.93 9.09 3.00
C ALA A 105 -15.46 8.89 3.01
N MET A 106 -16.18 9.87 3.56
CA MET A 106 -17.64 9.87 3.59
C MET A 106 -18.20 9.97 2.17
N ARG A 107 -19.11 9.09 1.81
CA ARG A 107 -19.81 9.12 0.52
C ARG A 107 -21.09 9.96 0.61
N VAL A 108 -21.52 10.49 -0.52
CA VAL A 108 -22.75 11.29 -0.59
C VAL A 108 -23.96 10.50 -0.10
N SER A 109 -24.06 9.22 -0.43
CA SER A 109 -25.14 8.34 0.07
C SER A 109 -25.15 8.18 1.59
N GLU A 110 -23.99 8.12 2.22
CA GLU A 110 -23.86 8.05 3.69
C GLU A 110 -24.26 9.37 4.34
N LEU A 111 -23.76 10.49 3.79
CA LEU A 111 -24.16 11.83 4.23
C LEU A 111 -25.66 12.06 4.06
N ALA A 112 -26.24 11.64 2.93
CA ALA A 112 -27.67 11.77 2.67
C ALA A 112 -28.52 10.95 3.66
N ALA A 113 -28.08 9.73 4.00
CA ALA A 113 -28.72 8.90 4.99
C ALA A 113 -28.67 9.53 6.39
N GLU A 114 -27.50 10.00 6.81
CA GLU A 114 -27.32 10.68 8.09
C GLU A 114 -28.16 11.97 8.18
N TYR A 115 -28.15 12.76 7.11
CA TYR A 115 -28.96 13.97 7.03
C TYR A 115 -30.46 13.66 7.08
N PHE A 116 -30.90 12.62 6.40
CA PHE A 116 -32.30 12.17 6.44
C PHE A 116 -32.73 11.82 7.86
N GLU A 117 -31.95 11.00 8.56
CA GLU A 117 -32.27 10.57 9.92
C GLU A 117 -32.25 11.72 10.93
N ARG A 118 -31.24 12.58 10.86
CA ARG A 118 -31.06 13.64 11.85
C ARG A 118 -31.89 14.89 11.62
N GLN A 119 -32.16 15.24 10.37
CA GLN A 119 -32.78 16.53 10.03
C GLN A 119 -34.18 16.38 9.42
N ILE A 120 -34.37 15.36 8.56
CA ILE A 120 -35.64 15.22 7.83
C ILE A 120 -36.68 14.46 8.68
N LEU A 121 -36.30 13.28 9.14
CA LEU A 121 -37.23 12.39 9.86
C LEU A 121 -37.92 13.05 11.07
N PRO A 122 -37.25 13.81 11.95
CA PRO A 122 -37.87 14.43 13.12
C PRO A 122 -38.67 15.69 12.81
N ARG A 123 -38.53 16.31 11.64
CA ARG A 123 -39.07 17.65 11.34
C ARG A 123 -40.17 17.67 10.27
N TRP A 124 -40.22 16.66 9.41
CA TRP A 124 -41.09 16.66 8.24
C TRP A 124 -42.31 15.75 8.42
N LYS A 125 -43.48 16.21 7.98
CA LYS A 125 -44.73 15.42 8.04
C LYS A 125 -44.73 14.20 7.10
N HIS A 126 -44.05 14.31 5.95
CA HIS A 126 -43.97 13.28 4.91
C HIS A 126 -42.55 13.02 4.51
N PRO A 127 -41.74 12.40 5.39
CA PRO A 127 -40.31 12.15 5.11
C PRO A 127 -40.09 11.18 3.95
N ASP A 128 -41.03 10.27 3.70
CA ASP A 128 -40.95 9.25 2.65
C ASP A 128 -40.79 9.83 1.24
N ILE A 129 -41.36 11.02 0.99
CA ILE A 129 -41.23 11.71 -0.30
C ILE A 129 -39.76 12.08 -0.55
N LEU A 130 -39.12 12.62 0.48
CA LEU A 130 -37.69 13.00 0.38
C LEU A 130 -36.78 11.78 0.33
N ARG A 131 -37.13 10.72 1.09
CA ARG A 131 -36.39 9.45 1.01
C ARG A 131 -36.36 8.90 -0.41
N ARG A 132 -37.55 8.83 -1.03
CA ARG A 132 -37.70 8.36 -2.41
C ARG A 132 -36.86 9.18 -3.40
N ARG A 133 -36.81 10.52 -3.23
CA ARG A 133 -35.99 11.39 -4.08
C ARG A 133 -34.50 11.16 -3.87
N ILE A 134 -34.04 11.01 -2.63
CA ILE A 134 -32.66 10.67 -2.34
C ILE A 134 -32.27 9.36 -3.04
N ASP A 135 -33.11 8.33 -2.91
CA ASP A 135 -32.84 7.00 -3.44
C ASP A 135 -32.95 6.92 -4.97
N LYS A 136 -33.86 7.69 -5.57
CA LYS A 136 -34.14 7.63 -7.01
C LYS A 136 -33.33 8.63 -7.82
N ASP A 137 -33.12 9.83 -7.29
CA ASP A 137 -32.59 10.96 -8.07
C ASP A 137 -31.14 11.29 -7.68
N ILE A 138 -30.79 11.22 -6.38
CA ILE A 138 -29.46 11.62 -5.88
C ILE A 138 -28.49 10.44 -5.86
N ASN A 139 -28.84 9.36 -5.18
CA ASN A 139 -27.94 8.23 -4.97
C ASN A 139 -27.44 7.57 -6.27
N PRO A 140 -28.27 7.38 -7.33
CA PRO A 140 -27.78 6.81 -8.57
C PRO A 140 -26.78 7.70 -9.32
N CYS A 141 -26.90 9.02 -9.16
CA CYS A 141 -26.07 9.99 -9.89
C CYS A 141 -24.74 10.26 -9.17
N ILE A 142 -24.80 10.59 -7.88
CA ILE A 142 -23.63 11.04 -7.11
C ILE A 142 -23.42 10.28 -5.80
N GLY A 143 -24.29 9.36 -5.42
CA GLY A 143 -24.28 8.67 -4.13
C GLY A 143 -22.97 7.91 -3.84
N SER A 144 -22.33 7.36 -4.86
CA SER A 144 -21.04 6.66 -4.74
C SER A 144 -19.82 7.58 -4.66
N MET A 145 -19.99 8.87 -4.96
CA MET A 145 -18.90 9.85 -4.91
C MET A 145 -18.57 10.21 -3.46
N LYS A 146 -17.31 10.53 -3.22
CA LYS A 146 -16.90 11.15 -1.96
C LYS A 146 -17.46 12.56 -1.87
N VAL A 147 -17.86 12.97 -0.67
CA VAL A 147 -18.41 14.32 -0.44
C VAL A 147 -17.44 15.40 -0.88
N GLU A 148 -16.15 15.22 -0.63
CA GLU A 148 -15.08 16.15 -1.00
C GLU A 148 -14.85 16.28 -2.52
N ASP A 149 -15.22 15.28 -3.31
CA ASP A 149 -15.05 15.23 -4.76
C ASP A 149 -16.26 15.84 -5.53
N VAL A 150 -17.35 16.15 -4.83
CA VAL A 150 -18.54 16.70 -5.44
C VAL A 150 -18.28 18.15 -5.88
N LYS A 151 -18.46 18.39 -7.18
CA LYS A 151 -18.30 19.71 -7.80
C LYS A 151 -19.63 20.22 -8.32
N PRO A 152 -19.83 21.54 -8.49
CA PRO A 152 -21.08 22.11 -8.99
C PRO A 152 -21.59 21.44 -10.27
N ARG A 153 -20.70 21.08 -11.20
CA ARG A 153 -21.07 20.37 -12.44
C ARG A 153 -21.79 19.05 -12.20
N HIS A 154 -21.41 18.31 -11.15
CA HIS A 154 -22.07 17.05 -10.83
C HIS A 154 -23.52 17.26 -10.36
N ILE A 155 -23.75 18.35 -9.66
CA ILE A 155 -25.11 18.76 -9.24
C ILE A 155 -25.93 19.21 -10.47
N ASP A 156 -25.34 20.04 -11.35
CA ASP A 156 -26.01 20.49 -12.57
C ASP A 156 -26.40 19.33 -13.48
N ASP A 157 -25.52 18.37 -13.67
CA ASP A 157 -25.78 17.20 -14.50
C ASP A 157 -26.86 16.30 -13.89
N MET A 158 -26.84 16.14 -12.57
CA MET A 158 -27.91 15.44 -11.84
C MET A 158 -29.25 16.14 -12.00
N LEU A 159 -29.32 17.47 -11.84
CA LEU A 159 -30.56 18.23 -11.95
C LEU A 159 -31.16 18.19 -13.37
N LYS A 160 -30.32 18.20 -14.42
CA LYS A 160 -30.78 18.03 -15.82
C LYS A 160 -31.43 16.67 -16.07
N GLY A 161 -31.04 15.63 -15.33
CA GLY A 161 -31.60 14.28 -15.44
C GLY A 161 -32.94 14.08 -14.70
N ILE A 162 -33.38 15.04 -13.89
CA ILE A 162 -34.62 14.98 -13.10
C ILE A 162 -35.83 15.57 -13.85
N VAL A 163 -35.61 16.21 -14.96
CA VAL A 163 -36.66 16.88 -15.79
C VAL A 163 -37.41 15.85 -16.64
#